data_40ae0e27031fd2e0039ed864198220e6
#
_entry.id   40ae0e27031fd2e0039ed864198220e6
#
_cell.length_a   1.000
_cell.length_b   1.000
_cell.length_c   1.000
_cell.angle_alpha   90.00
_cell.angle_beta   90.00
_cell.angle_gamma   90.00
#
_symmetry.space_group_name_H-M   'P 1'
#
loop_
_entity.id
_entity.type
_entity.pdbx_description
1 polymer ?
#
loop_
_entity_poly.entity_id
_entity_poly.type
_entity_poly.pdbx_seq_one_letter_code
_entity_poly.pdbx_strand_id
1 'polypeptide(L)'
;MNEPLEQLIARLRGEYLAETPDRLVEMRSALERWRGGLTPEGPSLLTLFHRLAGSAGAYGFGDVSALCRTIEQWLAQDPPAEEANGRRIAEAIDTIEAAFTRPPTTEGIDG
;
A
#
# COMPACT_ATOMS: atom_id res chain seq x y z
N MET A 1 15.85 18.94 24.43
CA MET A 1 14.73 19.73 24.01
C MET A 1 13.74 18.87 23.24
N ASN A 2 12.46 19.02 23.53
CA ASN A 2 11.46 18.16 22.90
C ASN A 2 11.10 18.66 21.52
N GLU A 3 11.02 17.72 20.60
CA GLU A 3 10.55 18.02 19.26
C GLU A 3 9.04 18.27 19.32
N PRO A 4 8.54 19.36 18.69
CA PRO A 4 7.09 19.55 18.63
C PRO A 4 6.39 18.36 18.01
N LEU A 5 5.20 18.06 18.49
CA LEU A 5 4.44 16.90 18.01
C LEU A 5 4.28 16.92 16.49
N GLU A 6 3.99 18.09 15.93
CA GLU A 6 3.81 18.21 14.48
C GLU A 6 5.06 17.83 13.71
N GLN A 7 6.23 18.22 14.21
CA GLN A 7 7.50 17.87 13.57
C GLN A 7 7.80 16.39 13.72
N LEU A 8 7.46 15.82 14.87
CA LEU A 8 7.64 14.39 15.09
C LEU A 8 6.79 13.59 14.12
N ILE A 9 5.52 13.97 13.98
CA ILE A 9 4.61 13.28 13.06
C ILE A 9 5.12 13.41 11.63
N ALA A 10 5.56 14.60 11.22
CA ALA A 10 6.08 14.82 9.87
C ALA A 10 7.33 13.97 9.61
N ARG A 11 8.21 13.86 10.60
CA ARG A 11 9.42 13.07 10.47
C ARG A 11 9.10 11.58 10.35
N LEU A 12 8.22 11.09 11.20
CA LEU A 12 7.82 9.69 11.16
C LEU A 12 7.13 9.34 9.85
N ARG A 13 6.31 10.25 9.35
CA ARG A 13 5.64 10.07 8.07
C ARG A 13 6.64 10.05 6.92
N GLY A 14 7.67 10.91 6.98
CA GLY A 14 8.74 10.91 5.99
C GLY A 14 9.52 9.61 6.00
N GLU A 15 9.81 9.08 7.19
CA GLU A 15 10.49 7.80 7.33
C GLU A 15 9.66 6.66 6.77
N TYR A 16 8.35 6.70 7.03
CA TYR A 16 7.43 5.72 6.46
C TYR A 16 7.45 5.77 4.94
N LEU A 17 7.34 6.98 4.38
CA LEU A 17 7.33 7.14 2.92
C LEU A 17 8.64 6.67 2.28
N ALA A 18 9.75 6.81 2.98
CA ALA A 18 11.04 6.35 2.46
C ALA A 18 11.10 4.83 2.32
N GLU A 19 10.27 4.11 3.05
CA GLU A 19 10.24 2.65 3.00
C GLU A 19 9.23 2.11 1.98
N THR A 20 8.32 2.95 1.48
CA THR A 20 7.25 2.47 0.62
C THR A 20 7.72 1.91 -0.72
N PRO A 21 8.79 2.44 -1.37
CA PRO A 21 9.26 1.83 -2.61
C PRO A 21 9.60 0.36 -2.47
N ASP A 22 10.27 -0.03 -1.39
CA ASP A 22 10.62 -1.42 -1.16
C ASP A 22 9.38 -2.27 -0.91
N ARG A 23 8.40 -1.73 -0.19
CA ARG A 23 7.15 -2.42 0.06
C ARG A 23 6.39 -2.68 -1.24
N LEU A 24 6.40 -1.69 -2.14
CA LEU A 24 5.72 -1.83 -3.43
C LEU A 24 6.42 -2.85 -4.32
N VAL A 25 7.75 -2.89 -4.30
CA VAL A 25 8.50 -3.91 -5.03
C VAL A 25 8.11 -5.30 -4.53
N GLU A 26 8.03 -5.46 -3.21
CA GLU A 26 7.63 -6.73 -2.63
C GLU A 26 6.22 -7.15 -3.06
N MET A 27 5.29 -6.18 -3.09
CA MET A 27 3.92 -6.45 -3.51
C MET A 27 3.84 -6.83 -4.99
N ARG A 28 4.61 -6.15 -5.84
CA ARG A 28 4.64 -6.49 -7.27
C ARG A 28 5.25 -7.87 -7.50
N SER A 29 6.27 -8.22 -6.73
CA SER A 29 6.85 -9.57 -6.80
C SER A 29 5.85 -10.64 -6.38
N ALA A 30 5.10 -10.35 -5.32
CA ALA A 30 4.06 -11.28 -4.85
C ALA A 30 2.96 -11.44 -5.91
N LEU A 31 2.63 -10.37 -6.61
CA LEU A 31 1.65 -10.43 -7.69
C LEU A 31 2.12 -11.34 -8.82
N GLU A 32 3.39 -11.24 -9.20
CA GLU A 32 3.92 -12.11 -10.26
C GLU A 32 3.88 -13.56 -9.86
N ARG A 33 4.21 -13.87 -8.60
CA ARG A 33 4.12 -15.25 -8.09
C ARG A 33 2.67 -15.73 -8.10
N TRP A 34 1.75 -14.87 -7.70
CA TRP A 34 0.33 -15.20 -7.68
C TRP A 34 -0.19 -15.46 -9.08
N ARG A 35 0.22 -14.65 -10.06
CA ARG A 35 -0.15 -14.84 -11.46
C ARG A 35 0.37 -16.15 -12.01
N GLY A 36 1.57 -16.54 -11.61
CA GLY A 36 2.20 -17.77 -12.11
C GLY A 36 1.75 -19.02 -11.40
N GLY A 37 0.92 -18.90 -10.37
CA GLY A 37 0.51 -20.04 -9.58
C GLY A 37 1.64 -20.70 -8.81
N LEU A 38 2.72 -19.93 -8.55
CA LEU A 38 3.89 -20.46 -7.88
C LEU A 38 3.67 -20.52 -6.37
N THR A 39 4.32 -21.49 -5.74
CA THR A 39 4.33 -21.54 -4.28
C THR A 39 5.01 -20.32 -3.74
N PRO A 40 4.37 -19.56 -2.86
CA PRO A 40 4.95 -18.31 -2.37
C PRO A 40 6.18 -18.58 -1.52
N GLU A 41 7.22 -17.77 -1.75
CA GLU A 41 8.40 -17.73 -0.92
C GLU A 41 8.37 -16.42 -0.15
N GLY A 42 7.54 -16.37 0.85
CA GLY A 42 7.39 -15.16 1.62
C GLY A 42 5.91 -14.80 1.77
N PRO A 43 5.62 -13.58 2.22
CA PRO A 43 4.23 -13.20 2.48
C PRO A 43 3.38 -13.23 1.23
N SER A 44 2.14 -13.68 1.38
CA SER A 44 1.16 -13.68 0.29
C SER A 44 0.71 -12.26 -0.02
N LEU A 45 0.07 -12.09 -1.18
CA LEU A 45 -0.55 -10.80 -1.51
C LEU A 45 -1.52 -10.35 -0.43
N LEU A 46 -2.35 -11.27 0.05
CA LEU A 46 -3.32 -10.94 1.10
C LEU A 46 -2.62 -10.37 2.33
N THR A 47 -1.56 -11.04 2.76
CA THR A 47 -0.80 -10.58 3.93
C THR A 47 -0.20 -9.20 3.70
N LEU A 48 0.35 -8.96 2.51
CA LEU A 48 0.98 -7.68 2.20
C LEU A 48 -0.04 -6.55 2.15
N PHE A 49 -1.21 -6.77 1.55
CA PHE A 49 -2.27 -5.78 1.56
C PHE A 49 -2.79 -5.52 2.97
N HIS A 50 -2.91 -6.59 3.77
CA HIS A 50 -3.32 -6.44 5.16
C HIS A 50 -2.36 -5.56 5.96
N ARG A 51 -1.06 -5.82 5.82
CA ARG A 51 -0.03 -5.05 6.53
C ARG A 51 -0.04 -3.60 6.09
N LEU A 52 -0.15 -3.37 4.78
CA LEU A 52 -0.14 -2.01 4.26
C LEU A 52 -1.39 -1.24 4.69
N ALA A 53 -2.54 -1.90 4.74
CA ALA A 53 -3.76 -1.27 5.22
C ALA A 53 -3.56 -0.69 6.62
N GLY A 54 -2.97 -1.49 7.51
CA GLY A 54 -2.73 -1.05 8.89
C GLY A 54 -1.74 0.09 8.97
N SER A 55 -0.59 -0.04 8.32
CA SER A 55 0.46 0.97 8.42
C SER A 55 0.07 2.27 7.72
N ALA A 56 -0.54 2.19 6.53
CA ALA A 56 -0.95 3.39 5.82
C ALA A 56 -1.99 4.17 6.62
N GLY A 57 -2.94 3.47 7.24
CA GLY A 57 -3.93 4.12 8.09
C GLY A 57 -3.31 4.83 9.26
N ALA A 58 -2.30 4.19 9.90
CA ALA A 58 -1.63 4.76 11.05
C ALA A 58 -0.88 6.05 10.71
N TYR A 59 -0.40 6.18 9.47
CA TYR A 59 0.35 7.36 9.04
C TYR A 59 -0.49 8.36 8.24
N GLY A 60 -1.80 8.22 8.27
CA GLY A 60 -2.70 9.21 7.69
C GLY A 60 -3.01 9.03 6.21
N PHE A 61 -2.68 7.89 5.63
CA PHE A 61 -3.01 7.60 4.24
C PHE A 61 -4.31 6.78 4.21
N GLY A 62 -5.41 7.43 4.59
CA GLY A 62 -6.70 6.76 4.71
C GLY A 62 -7.20 6.15 3.41
N ASP A 63 -6.95 6.82 2.28
CA ASP A 63 -7.36 6.32 0.98
C ASP A 63 -6.62 5.04 0.63
N VAL A 64 -5.32 5.00 0.90
CA VAL A 64 -4.51 3.80 0.67
C VAL A 64 -5.00 2.67 1.56
N SER A 65 -5.24 2.98 2.83
CA SER A 65 -5.72 1.99 3.78
C SER A 65 -7.05 1.38 3.32
N ALA A 66 -7.99 2.23 2.88
CA ALA A 66 -9.30 1.77 2.42
C ALA A 66 -9.17 0.88 1.18
N LEU A 67 -8.35 1.27 0.22
CA LEU A 67 -8.13 0.47 -0.99
C LEU A 67 -7.51 -0.88 -0.63
N CYS A 68 -6.52 -0.88 0.26
CA CYS A 68 -5.87 -2.11 0.67
C CYS A 68 -6.85 -3.05 1.36
N ARG A 69 -7.76 -2.52 2.19
CA ARG A 69 -8.77 -3.35 2.85
C ARG A 69 -9.74 -3.96 1.84
N THR A 70 -10.12 -3.20 0.83
CA THR A 70 -11.00 -3.70 -0.24
C THR A 70 -10.34 -4.86 -0.97
N ILE A 71 -9.07 -4.70 -1.34
CA ILE A 71 -8.35 -5.77 -2.05
C ILE A 71 -8.13 -6.96 -1.13
N GLU A 72 -7.80 -6.73 0.13
CA GLU A 72 -7.61 -7.80 1.10
C GLU A 72 -8.88 -8.64 1.25
N GLN A 73 -10.02 -7.99 1.39
CA GLN A 73 -11.29 -8.70 1.54
C GLN A 73 -11.63 -9.51 0.30
N TRP A 74 -11.32 -8.97 -0.87
CA TRP A 74 -11.55 -9.69 -2.12
C TRP A 74 -10.60 -10.88 -2.24
N LEU A 75 -9.33 -10.70 -1.91
CA LEU A 75 -8.34 -11.80 -1.95
C LEU A 75 -8.70 -12.90 -0.96
N ALA A 76 -9.34 -12.56 0.15
CA ALA A 76 -9.76 -13.56 1.14
C ALA A 76 -10.82 -14.51 0.57
N GLN A 77 -11.46 -14.15 -0.53
CA GLN A 77 -12.42 -15.02 -1.22
C GLN A 77 -11.74 -15.96 -2.22
N ASP A 78 -10.41 -15.91 -2.26
CA ASP A 78 -9.58 -16.79 -3.10
C ASP A 78 -9.95 -16.69 -4.59
N PRO A 79 -9.95 -15.48 -5.17
CA PRO A 79 -10.26 -15.34 -6.59
C PRO A 79 -9.22 -16.05 -7.45
N PRO A 80 -9.65 -16.61 -8.60
CA PRO A 80 -8.70 -17.30 -9.46
C PRO A 80 -7.66 -16.36 -10.05
N ALA A 81 -6.46 -16.90 -10.30
CA ALA A 81 -5.34 -16.14 -10.85
C ALA A 81 -5.53 -15.94 -12.36
N GLU A 82 -6.56 -15.23 -12.73
CA GLU A 82 -6.87 -14.88 -14.11
C GLU A 82 -6.30 -13.53 -14.46
N GLU A 83 -6.14 -13.27 -15.76
CA GLU A 83 -5.56 -12.02 -16.23
C GLU A 83 -6.30 -10.80 -15.72
N ALA A 84 -7.64 -10.84 -15.78
CA ALA A 84 -8.44 -9.69 -15.32
C ALA A 84 -8.24 -9.42 -13.83
N ASN A 85 -8.15 -10.47 -13.03
CA ASN A 85 -7.93 -10.32 -11.59
C ASN A 85 -6.52 -9.82 -11.29
N GLY A 86 -5.53 -10.32 -12.03
CA GLY A 86 -4.16 -9.82 -11.89
C GLY A 86 -4.05 -8.35 -12.25
N ARG A 87 -4.75 -7.93 -13.29
CA ARG A 87 -4.77 -6.52 -13.70
C ARG A 87 -5.41 -5.66 -12.62
N ARG A 88 -6.47 -6.14 -12.00
CA ARG A 88 -7.12 -5.42 -10.91
C ARG A 88 -6.15 -5.16 -9.76
N ILE A 89 -5.36 -6.17 -9.39
CA ILE A 89 -4.37 -6.03 -8.33
C ILE A 89 -3.28 -5.05 -8.75
N ALA A 90 -2.80 -5.18 -9.99
CA ALA A 90 -1.75 -4.29 -10.51
C ALA A 90 -2.21 -2.83 -10.50
N GLU A 91 -3.45 -2.58 -10.91
CA GLU A 91 -4.00 -1.23 -10.90
C GLU A 91 -4.12 -0.69 -9.48
N ALA A 92 -4.48 -1.53 -8.52
CA ALA A 92 -4.53 -1.12 -7.13
C ALA A 92 -3.14 -0.71 -6.64
N ILE A 93 -2.11 -1.50 -6.97
CA ILE A 93 -0.74 -1.18 -6.58
C ILE A 93 -0.30 0.14 -7.23
N ASP A 94 -0.64 0.35 -8.50
CA ASP A 94 -0.32 1.60 -9.20
C ASP A 94 -0.98 2.79 -8.51
N THR A 95 -2.23 2.65 -8.11
CA THR A 95 -2.97 3.69 -7.40
C THR A 95 -2.32 4.02 -6.06
N ILE A 96 -1.89 2.97 -5.35
CA ILE A 96 -1.20 3.15 -4.07
C ILE A 96 0.12 3.88 -4.27
N GLU A 97 0.89 3.48 -5.28
CA GLU A 97 2.15 4.14 -5.59
C GLU A 97 1.95 5.61 -5.88
N ALA A 98 0.95 5.93 -6.69
CA ALA A 98 0.64 7.32 -7.01
C ALA A 98 0.27 8.12 -5.76
N ALA A 99 -0.45 7.51 -4.83
CA ALA A 99 -0.83 8.18 -3.59
C ALA A 99 0.40 8.48 -2.73
N PHE A 100 1.36 7.55 -2.67
CA PHE A 100 2.57 7.74 -1.88
C PHE A 100 3.53 8.74 -2.51
N THR A 101 3.51 8.89 -3.83
CA THR A 101 4.42 9.80 -4.53
C THR A 101 3.80 11.16 -4.78
N ARG A 102 2.52 11.33 -4.44
CA ARG A 102 1.85 12.61 -4.59
C ARG A 102 2.50 13.63 -3.64
N PRO A 103 2.85 14.82 -4.14
CA PRO A 103 3.41 15.84 -3.23
C PRO A 103 2.41 16.17 -2.14
N PRO A 104 2.91 16.59 -0.96
CA PRO A 104 2.01 17.01 0.12
C PRO A 104 1.06 18.07 -0.41
N THR A 105 -0.22 17.91 -0.11
CA THR A 105 -1.21 18.84 -0.61
C THR A 105 -1.31 20.03 0.34
N THR A 106 -1.33 21.22 -0.24
CA THR A 106 -1.56 22.43 0.49
C THR A 106 -2.82 23.13 0.02
N GLU A 107 -3.56 22.46 -0.83
CA GLU A 107 -4.76 23.07 -1.41
C GLU A 107 -5.77 23.45 -0.34
N GLY A 108 -5.82 22.73 0.73
CA GLY A 108 -6.68 23.10 1.84
C GLY A 108 -6.29 24.43 2.45
N ILE A 109 -5.02 24.76 2.36
CA ILE A 109 -4.49 26.02 2.85
C ILE A 109 -4.78 27.15 1.87
N ASP A 110 -4.65 26.84 0.62
CA ASP A 110 -4.92 27.80 -0.42
C ASP A 110 -6.38 28.20 -0.45
N GLY A 111 -7.10 27.29 0.07
CA GLY A 111 -8.55 27.51 0.23
C GLY A 111 -9.07 28.38 -0.83
#